data_fa1575f782dddd431b446652c5b6a7c3
#
_entry.id   fa1575f782dddd431b446652c5b6a7c3
#
_cell.length_a   1.000
_cell.length_b   1.000
_cell.length_c   1.000
_cell.angle_alpha   90.00
_cell.angle_beta   90.00
_cell.angle_gamma   90.00
#
_symmetry.space_group_name_H-M   'P 1'
#
loop_
_entity.id
_entity.type
_entity.pdbx_description
1 polymer ?
#
loop_
_entity_poly.entity_id
_entity_poly.type
_entity_poly.pdbx_seq_one_letter_code
_entity_poly.pdbx_strand_id
1 'polypeptide(L)'
;MSTIIVFCHLRWDFVFQRPQHLLTRLAKHYKIVLVEEPIHHQGESFMKTWQPAPNITVCQPHTPVQQHGFHDDQIPLVQPMVAKLVPEGEDPIVWFYTPMALPLLPQLHASLVVYDCMDELSAFKNPPRQLLQRETALLNIADLVFTGGPSLYEAKKNRHSNAHCFSSSVDAQHFAHALQREDSHPDQAHIPHPRLGFYGVIDERFDTELTAKIADANPDWQIVLVGPVVKIDPAHLPQRPNIHYMGQRGYDDLPKFLAGWDVCLMPFAINEATKFISPTKVLEYMAAELPIVSTPIRDVEQPYSHVVAIGHTAEEFVAHVEAALAQDEAQTAEMVRKMRDVVAKTSWENTAARMRDLIESTTPARKFERLTASQMSYDATPPTAPNVNPLRTTAITASAPKVGSVIGGAAAYQVAPAVAAAAAQPAAKAE
;
A
#
# COMPACT_ATOMS: atom_id res chain seq x y z
N MET A 1 15.64 -16.31 -19.38
CA MET A 1 14.62 -15.48 -18.70
C MET A 1 15.13 -14.06 -18.69
N SER A 2 14.36 -13.13 -19.22
CA SER A 2 14.70 -11.70 -19.17
C SER A 2 14.64 -11.19 -17.73
N THR A 3 15.42 -10.15 -17.42
CA THR A 3 15.49 -9.56 -16.10
C THR A 3 14.52 -8.39 -15.98
N ILE A 4 13.77 -8.33 -14.88
CA ILE A 4 12.99 -7.13 -14.47
C ILE A 4 13.67 -6.52 -13.25
N ILE A 5 14.10 -5.26 -13.36
CA ILE A 5 14.57 -4.46 -12.22
C ILE A 5 13.40 -3.65 -11.70
N VAL A 6 13.05 -3.85 -10.45
CA VAL A 6 11.89 -3.23 -9.80
C VAL A 6 12.35 -2.24 -8.73
N PHE A 7 11.94 -0.99 -8.82
CA PHE A 7 12.14 0.00 -7.76
C PHE A 7 10.89 0.13 -6.91
N CYS A 8 11.02 -0.18 -5.62
CA CYS A 8 9.90 -0.23 -4.70
C CYS A 8 10.14 0.61 -3.45
N HIS A 9 9.13 1.39 -3.05
CA HIS A 9 9.12 2.15 -1.80
C HIS A 9 8.68 1.31 -0.60
N LEU A 10 8.15 0.10 -0.85
CA LEU A 10 7.75 -0.85 0.18
C LEU A 10 8.87 -1.84 0.47
N ARG A 11 8.96 -2.30 1.73
CA ARG A 11 9.87 -3.36 2.14
C ARG A 11 9.24 -4.73 1.86
N TRP A 12 10.03 -5.63 1.28
CA TRP A 12 9.58 -6.99 0.98
C TRP A 12 9.07 -7.75 2.21
N ASP A 13 9.81 -7.62 3.31
CA ASP A 13 9.54 -8.36 4.55
C ASP A 13 8.64 -7.59 5.54
N PHE A 14 7.97 -6.50 5.12
CA PHE A 14 7.15 -5.70 6.03
C PHE A 14 5.70 -6.16 6.05
N VAL A 15 4.96 -5.96 4.98
CA VAL A 15 3.55 -6.37 4.82
C VAL A 15 3.39 -6.97 3.44
N PHE A 16 2.73 -8.13 3.36
CA PHE A 16 2.47 -8.80 2.09
C PHE A 16 1.34 -8.10 1.35
N GLN A 17 1.62 -7.57 0.17
CA GLN A 17 0.67 -6.78 -0.64
C GLN A 17 0.94 -6.96 -2.14
N ARG A 18 0.40 -6.05 -2.97
CA ARG A 18 0.47 -6.09 -4.44
C ARG A 18 1.86 -6.44 -5.00
N PRO A 19 2.99 -5.85 -4.56
CA PRO A 19 4.29 -6.21 -5.11
C PRO A 19 4.63 -7.68 -4.92
N GLN A 20 4.45 -8.24 -3.72
CA GLN A 20 4.74 -9.64 -3.45
C GLN A 20 3.83 -10.56 -4.27
N HIS A 21 2.52 -10.26 -4.35
CA HIS A 21 1.58 -11.04 -5.15
C HIS A 21 1.94 -11.08 -6.63
N LEU A 22 2.27 -9.92 -7.22
CA LEU A 22 2.59 -9.83 -8.64
C LEU A 22 3.96 -10.41 -8.96
N LEU A 23 4.99 -10.00 -8.19
CA LEU A 23 6.36 -10.36 -8.51
C LEU A 23 6.64 -11.85 -8.30
N THR A 24 6.01 -12.51 -7.33
CA THR A 24 6.12 -13.97 -7.16
C THR A 24 5.53 -14.74 -8.34
N ARG A 25 4.48 -14.21 -8.96
CA ARG A 25 3.85 -14.81 -10.15
C ARG A 25 4.64 -14.53 -11.41
N LEU A 26 5.12 -13.30 -11.58
CA LEU A 26 5.99 -12.91 -12.70
C LEU A 26 7.35 -13.62 -12.64
N ALA A 27 7.86 -13.96 -11.47
CA ALA A 27 9.09 -14.71 -11.27
C ALA A 27 9.06 -16.14 -11.85
N LYS A 28 7.88 -16.65 -12.22
CA LYS A 28 7.76 -17.89 -13.02
C LYS A 28 8.28 -17.72 -14.45
N HIS A 29 8.36 -16.48 -14.95
CA HIS A 29 8.71 -16.14 -16.34
C HIS A 29 9.93 -15.22 -16.46
N TYR A 30 10.27 -14.47 -15.41
CA TYR A 30 11.34 -13.47 -15.38
C TYR A 30 12.27 -13.68 -14.18
N LYS A 31 13.49 -13.15 -14.26
CA LYS A 31 14.33 -12.91 -13.08
C LYS A 31 13.95 -11.55 -12.50
N ILE A 32 13.56 -11.51 -11.25
CA ILE A 32 13.15 -10.28 -10.56
C ILE A 32 14.28 -9.80 -9.66
N VAL A 33 14.69 -8.57 -9.84
CA VAL A 33 15.63 -7.86 -8.96
C VAL A 33 14.89 -6.67 -8.36
N LEU A 34 14.43 -6.82 -7.13
CA LEU A 34 13.70 -5.76 -6.41
C LEU A 34 14.68 -4.91 -5.62
N VAL A 35 14.75 -3.63 -5.94
CA VAL A 35 15.56 -2.63 -5.24
C VAL A 35 14.66 -1.85 -4.31
N GLU A 36 14.88 -2.02 -3.01
CA GLU A 36 14.20 -1.26 -1.96
C GLU A 36 14.83 0.12 -1.76
N GLU A 37 14.10 1.00 -1.09
CA GLU A 37 14.64 2.28 -0.65
C GLU A 37 15.87 2.10 0.24
N PRO A 38 16.88 3.00 0.13
CA PRO A 38 18.07 2.93 0.97
C PRO A 38 17.78 2.98 2.46
N ILE A 39 18.67 2.37 3.23
CA ILE A 39 18.70 2.43 4.69
C ILE A 39 19.94 3.18 5.15
N HIS A 40 19.79 4.03 6.16
CA HIS A 40 20.93 4.69 6.79
C HIS A 40 21.86 3.66 7.45
N HIS A 41 23.16 3.76 7.16
CA HIS A 41 24.22 2.94 7.74
C HIS A 41 25.47 3.78 7.94
N GLN A 42 26.09 3.70 9.12
CA GLN A 42 27.38 4.37 9.36
C GLN A 42 28.50 3.58 8.68
N GLY A 43 29.26 4.23 7.80
CA GLY A 43 30.38 3.62 7.09
C GLY A 43 30.23 3.63 5.58
N GLU A 44 30.98 2.76 4.89
CA GLU A 44 30.92 2.65 3.43
C GLU A 44 29.58 2.14 2.94
N SER A 45 29.19 2.62 1.77
CA SER A 45 27.93 2.17 1.13
C SER A 45 28.06 0.76 0.59
N PHE A 46 27.04 -0.06 0.81
CA PHE A 46 26.99 -1.44 0.28
C PHE A 46 25.56 -1.84 -0.08
N MET A 47 25.42 -2.90 -0.88
CA MET A 47 24.15 -3.52 -1.22
C MET A 47 23.97 -4.80 -0.42
N LYS A 48 22.96 -4.87 0.44
CA LYS A 48 22.52 -6.13 1.06
C LYS A 48 21.58 -6.83 0.09
N THR A 49 21.78 -8.15 -0.10
CA THR A 49 20.93 -8.94 -0.98
C THR A 49 20.49 -10.24 -0.33
N TRP A 50 19.26 -10.68 -0.65
CA TRP A 50 18.77 -12.01 -0.27
C TRP A 50 17.73 -12.50 -1.29
N GLN A 51 17.41 -13.78 -1.24
CA GLN A 51 16.45 -14.43 -2.12
C GLN A 51 15.26 -14.97 -1.32
N PRO A 52 14.14 -14.23 -1.24
CA PRO A 52 12.96 -14.67 -0.48
C PRO A 52 12.16 -15.75 -1.20
N ALA A 53 12.32 -15.88 -2.52
CA ALA A 53 11.64 -16.86 -3.35
C ALA A 53 12.47 -17.19 -4.60
N PRO A 54 12.19 -18.29 -5.31
CA PRO A 54 12.85 -18.61 -6.58
C PRO A 54 12.74 -17.46 -7.59
N ASN A 55 13.86 -17.15 -8.25
CA ASN A 55 13.99 -16.08 -9.25
C ASN A 55 13.70 -14.65 -8.72
N ILE A 56 13.64 -14.44 -7.41
CA ILE A 56 13.49 -13.11 -6.81
C ILE A 56 14.72 -12.81 -5.95
N THR A 57 15.42 -11.74 -6.27
CA THR A 57 16.50 -11.17 -5.46
C THR A 57 16.04 -9.81 -4.96
N VAL A 58 16.05 -9.63 -3.64
CA VAL A 58 15.82 -8.33 -3.01
C VAL A 58 17.16 -7.67 -2.73
N CYS A 59 17.27 -6.41 -3.11
CA CYS A 59 18.46 -5.59 -3.01
C CYS A 59 18.14 -4.36 -2.17
N GLN A 60 18.83 -4.20 -1.05
CA GLN A 60 18.64 -3.11 -0.11
C GLN A 60 19.94 -2.30 0.00
N PRO A 61 19.99 -1.08 -0.57
CA PRO A 61 21.16 -0.22 -0.43
C PRO A 61 21.31 0.27 1.02
N HIS A 62 22.52 0.24 1.54
CA HIS A 62 22.91 0.83 2.81
C HIS A 62 23.88 1.98 2.54
N THR A 63 23.59 3.18 3.05
CA THR A 63 24.37 4.39 2.78
C THR A 63 24.53 5.26 4.03
N PRO A 64 25.53 6.15 4.10
CA PRO A 64 25.67 7.08 5.22
C PRO A 64 24.69 8.27 5.19
N VAL A 65 23.86 8.38 4.16
CA VAL A 65 22.87 9.45 4.01
C VAL A 65 21.69 9.20 4.95
N GLN A 66 21.29 10.23 5.70
CA GLN A 66 20.20 10.14 6.67
C GLN A 66 18.82 10.33 6.06
N GLN A 67 18.75 10.98 4.91
CA GLN A 67 17.48 11.20 4.20
C GLN A 67 16.89 9.88 3.73
N HIS A 68 15.58 9.73 3.98
CA HIS A 68 14.85 8.51 3.65
C HIS A 68 14.44 8.41 2.17
N GLY A 69 14.16 7.22 1.74
CA GLY A 69 13.69 6.95 0.39
C GLY A 69 14.78 7.14 -0.67
N PHE A 70 14.37 7.21 -1.93
CA PHE A 70 15.25 7.57 -3.04
C PHE A 70 15.45 9.10 -3.12
N HIS A 71 15.94 9.69 -1.99
CA HIS A 71 16.29 11.10 -1.92
C HIS A 71 17.44 11.44 -2.87
N ASP A 72 17.55 12.70 -3.30
CA ASP A 72 18.60 13.15 -4.24
C ASP A 72 20.00 12.82 -3.74
N ASP A 73 20.28 12.99 -2.45
CA ASP A 73 21.58 12.67 -1.84
C ASP A 73 21.89 11.16 -1.84
N GLN A 74 20.88 10.30 -1.92
CA GLN A 74 21.05 8.85 -2.01
C GLN A 74 21.47 8.41 -3.43
N ILE A 75 20.99 9.10 -4.46
CA ILE A 75 21.12 8.69 -5.87
C ILE A 75 22.58 8.46 -6.28
N PRO A 76 23.54 9.36 -6.00
CA PRO A 76 24.94 9.17 -6.41
C PRO A 76 25.61 7.93 -5.80
N LEU A 77 25.16 7.52 -4.60
CA LEU A 77 25.69 6.35 -3.89
C LEU A 77 25.01 5.05 -4.35
N VAL A 78 23.72 5.11 -4.63
CA VAL A 78 22.92 3.94 -5.06
C VAL A 78 23.16 3.58 -6.52
N GLN A 79 23.35 4.59 -7.38
CA GLN A 79 23.52 4.44 -8.82
C GLN A 79 24.61 3.43 -9.25
N PRO A 80 25.85 3.49 -8.72
CA PRO A 80 26.88 2.52 -9.09
C PRO A 80 26.60 1.10 -8.57
N MET A 81 25.82 0.96 -7.49
CA MET A 81 25.40 -0.34 -6.98
C MET A 81 24.33 -0.96 -7.86
N VAL A 82 23.35 -0.16 -8.29
CA VAL A 82 22.25 -0.61 -9.16
C VAL A 82 22.77 -0.95 -10.56
N ALA A 83 23.73 -0.21 -11.10
CA ALA A 83 24.35 -0.53 -12.39
C ALA A 83 24.98 -1.93 -12.43
N LYS A 84 25.47 -2.45 -11.31
CA LYS A 84 26.05 -3.80 -11.18
C LYS A 84 24.99 -4.93 -11.13
N LEU A 85 23.71 -4.59 -10.97
CA LEU A 85 22.62 -5.58 -10.93
C LEU A 85 22.17 -6.03 -12.33
N VAL A 86 22.52 -5.26 -13.34
CA VAL A 86 22.22 -5.60 -14.74
C VAL A 86 23.23 -6.64 -15.23
N PRO A 87 22.80 -7.82 -15.70
CA PRO A 87 23.69 -8.77 -16.32
C PRO A 87 24.35 -8.17 -17.57
N GLU A 88 25.61 -8.53 -17.82
CA GLU A 88 26.36 -8.04 -18.97
C GLU A 88 25.67 -8.44 -20.29
N GLY A 89 25.41 -7.46 -21.15
CA GLY A 89 24.77 -7.68 -22.46
C GLY A 89 23.24 -7.84 -22.40
N GLU A 90 22.60 -7.63 -21.24
CA GLU A 90 21.14 -7.61 -21.12
C GLU A 90 20.61 -6.16 -21.04
N ASP A 91 19.50 -5.91 -21.72
CA ASP A 91 18.68 -4.70 -21.57
C ASP A 91 17.47 -5.09 -20.73
N PRO A 92 17.42 -4.77 -19.41
CA PRO A 92 16.35 -5.21 -18.52
C PRO A 92 15.05 -4.46 -18.79
N ILE A 93 13.92 -5.05 -18.40
CA ILE A 93 12.68 -4.32 -18.15
C ILE A 93 12.87 -3.55 -16.83
N VAL A 94 12.53 -2.27 -16.78
CA VAL A 94 12.59 -1.48 -15.56
C VAL A 94 11.19 -1.11 -15.10
N TRP A 95 10.86 -1.53 -13.88
CA TRP A 95 9.54 -1.39 -13.28
C TRP A 95 9.60 -0.46 -12.07
N PHE A 96 8.77 0.58 -12.08
CA PHE A 96 8.69 1.54 -11.00
C PHE A 96 7.38 1.41 -10.21
N TYR A 97 7.48 1.17 -8.90
CA TYR A 97 6.40 1.41 -7.94
C TYR A 97 6.49 2.81 -7.33
N THR A 98 7.62 3.49 -7.50
CA THR A 98 7.83 4.85 -7.01
C THR A 98 8.53 5.72 -8.06
N PRO A 99 8.00 6.91 -8.36
CA PRO A 99 8.69 7.87 -9.24
C PRO A 99 10.01 8.37 -8.66
N MET A 100 10.20 8.26 -7.35
CA MET A 100 11.40 8.79 -6.68
C MET A 100 12.69 8.12 -7.14
N ALA A 101 12.63 6.88 -7.64
CA ALA A 101 13.77 6.15 -8.18
C ALA A 101 14.11 6.48 -9.64
N LEU A 102 13.33 7.35 -10.30
CA LEU A 102 13.54 7.71 -11.72
C LEU A 102 14.99 8.11 -12.08
N PRO A 103 15.73 8.85 -11.24
CA PRO A 103 17.13 9.22 -11.55
C PRO A 103 18.09 8.02 -11.68
N LEU A 104 17.71 6.82 -11.27
CA LEU A 104 18.50 5.60 -11.44
C LEU A 104 18.35 4.96 -12.82
N LEU A 105 17.33 5.32 -13.59
CA LEU A 105 17.02 4.71 -14.90
C LEU A 105 18.13 4.85 -15.96
N PRO A 106 18.84 5.99 -16.11
CA PRO A 106 19.79 6.17 -17.21
C PRO A 106 20.94 5.18 -17.25
N GLN A 107 21.23 4.52 -16.12
CA GLN A 107 22.33 3.55 -16.02
C GLN A 107 21.92 2.13 -16.44
N LEU A 108 20.63 1.88 -16.70
CA LEU A 108 20.08 0.54 -16.84
C LEU A 108 19.84 0.11 -18.29
N HIS A 109 19.94 1.01 -19.26
CA HIS A 109 19.67 0.71 -20.68
C HIS A 109 18.37 -0.10 -20.88
N ALA A 110 17.27 0.39 -20.25
CA ALA A 110 16.01 -0.34 -20.20
C ALA A 110 15.48 -0.73 -21.60
N SER A 111 15.09 -1.99 -21.76
CA SER A 111 14.37 -2.45 -22.96
C SER A 111 12.90 -2.01 -22.94
N LEU A 112 12.30 -1.89 -21.77
CA LEU A 112 10.92 -1.43 -21.53
C LEU A 112 10.85 -0.73 -20.18
N VAL A 113 10.05 0.34 -20.08
CA VAL A 113 9.79 1.05 -18.82
C VAL A 113 8.34 0.89 -18.43
N VAL A 114 8.10 0.33 -17.24
CA VAL A 114 6.76 0.13 -16.66
C VAL A 114 6.63 1.02 -15.42
N TYR A 115 5.53 1.76 -15.33
CA TYR A 115 5.12 2.44 -14.11
C TYR A 115 3.86 1.77 -13.54
N ASP A 116 3.97 1.09 -12.40
CA ASP A 116 2.82 0.55 -11.66
C ASP A 116 2.46 1.50 -10.53
N CYS A 117 1.57 2.44 -10.84
CA CYS A 117 0.98 3.40 -9.92
C CYS A 117 -0.05 2.69 -9.04
N MET A 118 0.40 2.02 -7.98
CA MET A 118 -0.49 1.30 -7.07
C MET A 118 -1.17 2.20 -6.04
N ASP A 119 -0.56 3.36 -5.74
CA ASP A 119 -1.04 4.37 -4.81
C ASP A 119 -0.83 5.78 -5.37
N GLU A 120 -1.65 6.75 -4.96
CA GLU A 120 -1.39 8.18 -5.19
C GLU A 120 -0.42 8.70 -4.12
N LEU A 121 0.88 8.48 -4.32
CA LEU A 121 1.91 8.79 -3.32
C LEU A 121 1.94 10.27 -2.93
N SER A 122 1.47 11.16 -3.80
CA SER A 122 1.37 12.60 -3.53
C SER A 122 0.24 12.98 -2.55
N ALA A 123 -0.71 12.08 -2.33
CA ALA A 123 -1.83 12.28 -1.41
C ALA A 123 -1.51 11.89 0.05
N PHE A 124 -0.38 11.23 0.29
CA PHE A 124 0.07 10.91 1.65
C PHE A 124 0.66 12.14 2.36
N LYS A 125 0.72 12.10 3.69
CA LYS A 125 1.32 13.16 4.49
C LYS A 125 2.80 13.38 4.14
N ASN A 126 3.18 14.65 3.96
CA ASN A 126 4.56 15.10 3.70
C ASN A 126 5.23 14.38 2.50
N PRO A 127 4.63 14.38 1.32
CA PRO A 127 5.24 13.77 0.15
C PRO A 127 6.55 14.52 -0.20
N PRO A 128 7.56 13.82 -0.75
CA PRO A 128 8.77 14.48 -1.24
C PRO A 128 8.44 15.58 -2.26
N ARG A 129 9.12 16.70 -2.20
CA ARG A 129 8.86 17.86 -3.09
C ARG A 129 9.01 17.51 -4.57
N GLN A 130 9.92 16.59 -4.90
CA GLN A 130 10.22 16.16 -6.27
C GLN A 130 9.22 15.14 -6.81
N LEU A 131 8.32 14.59 -5.96
CA LEU A 131 7.48 13.44 -6.32
C LEU A 131 6.60 13.69 -7.55
N LEU A 132 5.81 14.77 -7.53
CA LEU A 132 4.90 15.10 -8.64
C LEU A 132 5.62 15.34 -9.96
N GLN A 133 6.79 15.94 -9.89
CA GLN A 133 7.63 16.22 -11.01
C GLN A 133 8.23 14.96 -11.59
N ARG A 134 8.79 14.09 -10.72
CA ARG A 134 9.32 12.79 -11.13
C ARG A 134 8.23 11.89 -11.67
N GLU A 135 7.01 11.95 -11.10
CA GLU A 135 5.86 11.24 -11.66
C GLU A 135 5.53 11.73 -13.07
N THR A 136 5.50 13.05 -13.28
CA THR A 136 5.24 13.60 -14.61
C THR A 136 6.32 13.18 -15.62
N ALA A 137 7.59 13.21 -15.23
CA ALA A 137 8.68 12.75 -16.07
C ALA A 137 8.59 11.24 -16.35
N LEU A 138 8.27 10.42 -15.33
CA LEU A 138 8.10 8.98 -15.48
C LEU A 138 6.95 8.64 -16.41
N LEU A 139 5.79 9.30 -16.29
CA LEU A 139 4.65 9.13 -17.19
C LEU A 139 5.01 9.47 -18.65
N ASN A 140 5.88 10.44 -18.88
CA ASN A 140 6.31 10.81 -20.24
C ASN A 140 7.24 9.80 -20.91
N ILE A 141 7.95 8.98 -20.13
CA ILE A 141 8.96 8.03 -20.64
C ILE A 141 8.55 6.56 -20.48
N ALA A 142 7.53 6.28 -19.66
CA ALA A 142 7.02 4.92 -19.52
C ALA A 142 6.44 4.43 -20.84
N ASP A 143 6.62 3.15 -21.15
CA ASP A 143 5.99 2.46 -22.28
C ASP A 143 4.63 1.89 -21.86
N LEU A 144 4.49 1.54 -20.56
CA LEU A 144 3.30 1.00 -19.94
C LEU A 144 3.05 1.67 -18.60
N VAL A 145 1.79 2.02 -18.34
CA VAL A 145 1.33 2.49 -17.04
C VAL A 145 0.23 1.56 -16.53
N PHE A 146 0.42 1.01 -15.36
CA PHE A 146 -0.59 0.27 -14.62
C PHE A 146 -1.09 1.11 -13.46
N THR A 147 -2.37 0.99 -13.13
CA THR A 147 -2.97 1.70 -11.99
C THR A 147 -3.64 0.70 -11.05
N GLY A 148 -3.49 0.93 -9.74
CA GLY A 148 -3.93 0.00 -8.69
C GLY A 148 -5.44 -0.04 -8.44
N GLY A 149 -6.22 0.81 -9.13
CA GLY A 149 -7.67 0.87 -8.98
C GLY A 149 -8.34 1.81 -9.96
N PRO A 150 -9.68 1.76 -10.05
CA PRO A 150 -10.47 2.59 -10.97
C PRO A 150 -10.28 4.10 -10.75
N SER A 151 -10.23 4.55 -9.49
CA SER A 151 -10.04 5.97 -9.18
C SER A 151 -8.67 6.49 -9.62
N LEU A 152 -7.60 5.69 -9.44
CA LEU A 152 -6.27 5.99 -9.98
C LEU A 152 -6.25 5.99 -11.49
N TYR A 153 -6.93 5.03 -12.12
CA TYR A 153 -7.04 4.97 -13.58
C TYR A 153 -7.69 6.24 -14.15
N GLU A 154 -8.82 6.65 -13.59
CA GLU A 154 -9.49 7.89 -13.99
C GLU A 154 -8.58 9.12 -13.84
N ALA A 155 -7.76 9.17 -12.81
CA ALA A 155 -6.80 10.26 -12.58
C ALA A 155 -5.60 10.26 -13.56
N LYS A 156 -5.21 9.08 -14.07
CA LYS A 156 -3.97 8.92 -14.88
C LYS A 156 -4.24 8.66 -16.37
N LYS A 157 -5.39 8.13 -16.78
CA LYS A 157 -5.68 7.69 -18.16
C LYS A 157 -5.48 8.77 -19.25
N ASN A 158 -5.67 10.04 -18.91
CA ASN A 158 -5.46 11.15 -19.84
C ASN A 158 -4.02 11.69 -19.84
N ARG A 159 -3.16 11.15 -18.95
CA ARG A 159 -1.73 11.54 -18.83
C ARG A 159 -0.81 10.57 -19.57
N HIS A 160 -1.33 9.40 -19.98
CA HIS A 160 -0.54 8.39 -20.70
C HIS A 160 -1.45 7.57 -21.62
N SER A 161 -1.04 7.40 -22.90
CA SER A 161 -1.85 6.72 -23.92
C SER A 161 -1.95 5.20 -23.73
N ASN A 162 -1.00 4.59 -23.05
CA ASN A 162 -0.93 3.13 -22.79
C ASN A 162 -1.09 2.88 -21.28
N ALA A 163 -2.17 3.41 -20.68
CA ALA A 163 -2.53 3.22 -19.29
C ALA A 163 -3.61 2.15 -19.14
N HIS A 164 -3.44 1.25 -18.17
CA HIS A 164 -4.34 0.12 -17.92
C HIS A 164 -4.70 0.04 -16.43
N CYS A 165 -5.99 -0.22 -16.15
CA CYS A 165 -6.48 -0.44 -14.80
C CYS A 165 -6.29 -1.91 -14.40
N PHE A 166 -5.54 -2.13 -13.32
CA PHE A 166 -5.38 -3.42 -12.65
C PHE A 166 -5.68 -3.23 -11.17
N SER A 167 -6.96 -3.28 -10.83
CA SER A 167 -7.41 -3.24 -9.44
C SER A 167 -6.78 -4.35 -8.62
N SER A 168 -6.82 -4.20 -7.30
CA SER A 168 -6.44 -5.26 -6.37
C SER A 168 -7.16 -6.55 -6.71
N SER A 169 -6.48 -7.66 -6.52
CA SER A 169 -6.99 -9.02 -6.70
C SER A 169 -6.90 -9.78 -5.37
N VAL A 170 -7.26 -11.04 -5.37
CA VAL A 170 -7.24 -11.89 -4.17
C VAL A 170 -6.57 -13.24 -4.45
N ASP A 171 -5.91 -13.78 -3.43
CA ASP A 171 -5.56 -15.19 -3.34
C ASP A 171 -6.72 -15.92 -2.63
N ALA A 172 -7.75 -16.26 -3.42
CA ALA A 172 -8.97 -16.82 -2.87
C ALA A 172 -8.75 -18.16 -2.15
N GLN A 173 -7.79 -18.97 -2.63
CA GLN A 173 -7.47 -20.25 -2.00
C GLN A 173 -6.86 -20.05 -0.60
N HIS A 174 -5.97 -19.07 -0.47
CA HIS A 174 -5.35 -18.72 0.81
C HIS A 174 -6.40 -18.26 1.83
N PHE A 175 -7.27 -17.31 1.44
CA PHE A 175 -8.27 -16.76 2.36
C PHE A 175 -9.47 -17.71 2.61
N ALA A 176 -9.73 -18.70 1.73
CA ALA A 176 -10.70 -19.74 1.96
C ALA A 176 -10.38 -20.65 3.17
N HIS A 177 -9.13 -20.65 3.67
CA HIS A 177 -8.79 -21.31 4.94
C HIS A 177 -9.60 -20.74 6.12
N ALA A 178 -10.04 -19.48 6.05
CA ALA A 178 -10.91 -18.87 7.05
C ALA A 178 -12.30 -19.53 7.19
N LEU A 179 -12.71 -20.34 6.21
CA LEU A 179 -13.98 -21.10 6.28
C LEU A 179 -13.92 -22.25 7.31
N GLN A 180 -12.70 -22.66 7.71
CA GLN A 180 -12.46 -23.60 8.80
C GLN A 180 -12.47 -22.84 10.13
N ARG A 181 -13.68 -22.58 10.67
CA ARG A 181 -13.89 -21.71 11.84
C ARG A 181 -13.19 -22.20 13.11
N GLU A 182 -12.95 -23.50 13.23
CA GLU A 182 -12.20 -24.15 14.31
C GLU A 182 -10.71 -23.75 14.32
N ASP A 183 -10.16 -23.33 13.17
CA ASP A 183 -8.77 -22.92 13.03
C ASP A 183 -8.53 -21.43 13.41
N SER A 184 -9.43 -20.85 14.21
CA SER A 184 -9.26 -19.47 14.71
C SER A 184 -7.93 -19.27 15.43
N HIS A 185 -7.29 -18.12 15.17
CA HIS A 185 -5.97 -17.81 15.74
C HIS A 185 -6.00 -17.85 17.28
N PRO A 186 -5.05 -18.56 17.95
CA PRO A 186 -5.09 -18.76 19.40
C PRO A 186 -5.01 -17.47 20.19
N ASP A 187 -4.35 -16.44 19.70
CA ASP A 187 -4.23 -15.15 20.40
C ASP A 187 -5.56 -14.42 20.57
N GLN A 188 -6.60 -14.74 19.78
CA GLN A 188 -7.94 -14.18 19.94
C GLN A 188 -8.92 -15.14 20.64
N ALA A 189 -8.51 -16.35 21.03
CA ALA A 189 -9.40 -17.37 21.59
C ALA A 189 -10.08 -16.92 22.89
N HIS A 190 -9.42 -16.05 23.68
CA HIS A 190 -9.94 -15.50 24.92
C HIS A 190 -10.92 -14.33 24.73
N ILE A 191 -11.03 -13.77 23.54
CA ILE A 191 -11.90 -12.63 23.22
C ILE A 191 -13.31 -13.20 22.94
N PRO A 192 -14.37 -12.74 23.62
CA PRO A 192 -15.73 -13.24 23.36
C PRO A 192 -16.25 -12.80 22.00
N HIS A 193 -17.33 -13.43 21.54
CA HIS A 193 -18.09 -13.01 20.38
C HIS A 193 -19.22 -12.02 20.79
N PRO A 194 -19.69 -11.14 19.89
CA PRO A 194 -19.26 -11.05 18.50
C PRO A 194 -17.92 -10.28 18.35
N ARG A 195 -17.07 -10.75 17.41
CA ARG A 195 -15.79 -10.13 17.08
C ARG A 195 -15.91 -9.37 15.77
N LEU A 196 -15.62 -8.08 15.81
CA LEU A 196 -15.60 -7.18 14.67
C LEU A 196 -14.14 -6.94 14.27
N GLY A 197 -13.70 -7.46 13.15
CA GLY A 197 -12.28 -7.51 12.83
C GLY A 197 -11.85 -6.55 11.71
N PHE A 198 -10.64 -6.01 11.87
CA PHE A 198 -9.89 -5.31 10.82
C PHE A 198 -8.44 -5.78 10.84
N TYR A 199 -7.85 -6.01 9.68
CA TYR A 199 -6.40 -6.12 9.57
C TYR A 199 -5.83 -5.16 8.54
N GLY A 200 -4.60 -4.73 8.77
CA GLY A 200 -3.81 -3.87 7.89
C GLY A 200 -3.00 -2.85 8.65
N VAL A 201 -2.30 -2.01 7.90
CA VAL A 201 -1.55 -0.90 8.49
C VAL A 201 -2.52 0.10 9.11
N ILE A 202 -2.29 0.44 10.37
CA ILE A 202 -3.04 1.46 11.13
C ILE A 202 -2.23 2.76 11.04
N ASP A 203 -2.66 3.67 10.15
CA ASP A 203 -2.03 4.95 9.89
C ASP A 203 -3.08 6.05 9.66
N GLU A 204 -2.73 7.17 9.02
CA GLU A 204 -3.64 8.29 8.72
C GLU A 204 -4.88 7.93 7.88
N ARG A 205 -4.92 6.72 7.31
CA ARG A 205 -6.08 6.21 6.56
C ARG A 205 -7.09 5.51 7.44
N PHE A 206 -6.74 5.18 8.67
CA PHE A 206 -7.62 4.52 9.63
C PHE A 206 -8.42 5.54 10.44
N ASP A 207 -9.75 5.39 10.50
CA ASP A 207 -10.64 6.28 11.26
C ASP A 207 -10.70 5.86 12.73
N THR A 208 -9.87 6.48 13.54
CA THR A 208 -9.80 6.23 15.00
C THR A 208 -11.05 6.70 15.72
N GLU A 209 -11.69 7.80 15.26
CA GLU A 209 -12.91 8.33 15.89
C GLU A 209 -14.11 7.43 15.62
N LEU A 210 -14.27 6.98 14.37
CA LEU A 210 -15.31 6.01 14.01
C LEU A 210 -15.12 4.70 14.79
N THR A 211 -13.89 4.21 14.90
CA THR A 211 -13.59 2.99 15.67
C THR A 211 -13.97 3.13 17.14
N ALA A 212 -13.69 4.30 17.76
CA ALA A 212 -14.14 4.60 19.12
C ALA A 212 -15.68 4.59 19.23
N LYS A 213 -16.38 5.23 18.28
CA LYS A 213 -17.85 5.27 18.28
C LYS A 213 -18.48 3.88 18.11
N ILE A 214 -17.89 3.00 17.27
CA ILE A 214 -18.33 1.62 17.13
C ILE A 214 -18.18 0.87 18.47
N ALA A 215 -17.04 1.05 19.16
CA ALA A 215 -16.80 0.43 20.45
C ALA A 215 -17.74 0.94 21.53
N ASP A 216 -18.03 2.25 21.52
CA ASP A 216 -18.93 2.90 22.50
C ASP A 216 -20.41 2.58 22.23
N ALA A 217 -20.79 2.27 20.98
CA ALA A 217 -22.17 1.96 20.60
C ALA A 217 -22.69 0.65 21.24
N ASN A 218 -21.82 -0.35 21.36
CA ASN A 218 -22.17 -1.61 22.02
C ASN A 218 -20.94 -2.19 22.75
N PRO A 219 -20.90 -2.11 24.08
CA PRO A 219 -19.78 -2.64 24.88
C PRO A 219 -19.55 -4.16 24.77
N ASP A 220 -20.56 -4.91 24.34
CA ASP A 220 -20.43 -6.37 24.15
C ASP A 220 -19.70 -6.73 22.83
N TRP A 221 -19.63 -5.80 21.88
CA TRP A 221 -18.88 -6.00 20.65
C TRP A 221 -17.37 -5.93 20.90
N GLN A 222 -16.64 -6.88 20.36
CA GLN A 222 -15.19 -6.96 20.53
C GLN A 222 -14.50 -6.55 19.21
N ILE A 223 -13.83 -5.42 19.22
CA ILE A 223 -13.12 -4.92 18.03
C ILE A 223 -11.70 -5.46 18.03
N VAL A 224 -11.34 -6.28 17.03
CA VAL A 224 -10.04 -6.93 16.88
C VAL A 224 -9.25 -6.27 15.77
N LEU A 225 -8.18 -5.56 16.11
CA LEU A 225 -7.35 -4.80 15.20
C LEU A 225 -5.98 -5.47 15.01
N VAL A 226 -5.71 -5.99 13.80
CA VAL A 226 -4.49 -6.73 13.47
C VAL A 226 -3.63 -5.91 12.51
N GLY A 227 -2.41 -5.56 12.91
CA GLY A 227 -1.46 -4.87 12.05
C GLY A 227 -0.55 -3.89 12.78
N PRO A 228 0.47 -3.38 12.09
CA PRO A 228 1.39 -2.41 12.67
C PRO A 228 0.76 -1.01 12.71
N VAL A 229 1.07 -0.27 13.76
CA VAL A 229 0.77 1.17 13.88
C VAL A 229 1.97 1.95 13.35
N VAL A 230 1.77 2.76 12.32
CA VAL A 230 2.84 3.54 11.69
C VAL A 230 2.35 4.95 11.35
N LYS A 231 3.25 5.92 11.33
CA LYS A 231 2.98 7.33 10.95
C LYS A 231 1.98 8.10 11.80
N ILE A 232 1.38 7.49 12.79
CA ILE A 232 0.51 8.12 13.79
C ILE A 232 1.04 7.85 15.19
N ASP A 233 0.76 8.76 16.12
CA ASP A 233 1.12 8.56 17.53
C ASP A 233 0.20 7.49 18.14
N PRO A 234 0.74 6.38 18.68
CA PRO A 234 -0.06 5.36 19.36
C PRO A 234 -0.94 5.90 20.49
N ALA A 235 -0.58 7.05 21.09
CA ALA A 235 -1.38 7.71 22.11
C ALA A 235 -2.73 8.23 21.58
N HIS A 236 -2.87 8.43 20.27
CA HIS A 236 -4.12 8.85 19.63
C HIS A 236 -5.04 7.68 19.27
N LEU A 237 -4.60 6.44 19.49
CA LEU A 237 -5.46 5.28 19.26
C LEU A 237 -6.55 5.19 20.34
N PRO A 238 -7.79 4.84 19.98
CA PRO A 238 -8.87 4.71 20.94
C PRO A 238 -8.57 3.58 21.94
N GLN A 239 -8.61 3.91 23.22
CA GLN A 239 -8.44 2.96 24.31
C GLN A 239 -9.83 2.66 24.90
N ARG A 240 -10.34 1.46 24.64
CA ARG A 240 -11.61 0.95 25.18
C ARG A 240 -11.41 -0.50 25.65
N PRO A 241 -12.13 -0.97 26.69
CA PRO A 241 -12.00 -2.35 27.18
C PRO A 241 -12.28 -3.42 26.12
N ASN A 242 -13.08 -3.08 25.10
CA ASN A 242 -13.51 -3.94 24.01
C ASN A 242 -12.77 -3.68 22.67
N ILE A 243 -11.64 -2.97 22.70
CA ILE A 243 -10.74 -2.82 21.54
C ILE A 243 -9.44 -3.58 21.82
N HIS A 244 -9.11 -4.52 20.94
CA HIS A 244 -7.97 -5.41 21.08
C HIS A 244 -6.96 -5.17 19.94
N TYR A 245 -5.76 -4.67 20.28
CA TYR A 245 -4.66 -4.43 19.34
C TYR A 245 -3.76 -5.64 19.32
N MET A 246 -3.80 -6.42 18.21
CA MET A 246 -3.07 -7.69 18.09
C MET A 246 -1.65 -7.53 17.56
N GLY A 247 -1.26 -6.30 17.14
CA GLY A 247 0.03 -6.04 16.51
C GLY A 247 0.17 -6.64 15.10
N GLN A 248 1.38 -6.53 14.54
CA GLN A 248 1.68 -7.06 13.20
C GLN A 248 1.67 -8.59 13.20
N ARG A 249 1.07 -9.18 12.17
CA ARG A 249 1.00 -10.63 11.93
C ARG A 249 1.49 -10.96 10.53
N GLY A 250 1.92 -12.22 10.36
CA GLY A 250 2.28 -12.76 9.06
C GLY A 250 1.07 -12.92 8.14
N TYR A 251 1.32 -12.95 6.84
CA TYR A 251 0.27 -13.15 5.84
C TYR A 251 -0.49 -14.48 6.06
N ASP A 252 0.24 -15.53 6.44
CA ASP A 252 -0.31 -16.87 6.69
C ASP A 252 -1.20 -16.95 7.95
N ASP A 253 -1.14 -15.97 8.83
CA ASP A 253 -1.99 -15.90 10.03
C ASP A 253 -3.32 -15.19 9.75
N LEU A 254 -3.43 -14.37 8.69
CA LEU A 254 -4.61 -13.57 8.42
C LEU A 254 -5.89 -14.41 8.24
N PRO A 255 -5.89 -15.55 7.52
CA PRO A 255 -7.07 -16.41 7.44
C PRO A 255 -7.52 -16.94 8.79
N LYS A 256 -6.59 -17.22 9.73
CA LYS A 256 -6.91 -17.69 11.07
C LYS A 256 -7.59 -16.61 11.93
N PHE A 257 -7.18 -15.35 11.76
CA PHE A 257 -7.89 -14.24 12.40
C PHE A 257 -9.31 -14.11 11.83
N LEU A 258 -9.45 -14.14 10.50
CA LEU A 258 -10.76 -14.11 9.82
C LEU A 258 -11.67 -15.25 10.28
N ALA A 259 -11.13 -16.47 10.47
CA ALA A 259 -11.88 -17.63 10.95
C ALA A 259 -12.60 -17.38 12.30
N GLY A 260 -12.06 -16.48 13.12
CA GLY A 260 -12.64 -16.13 14.41
C GLY A 260 -13.50 -14.86 14.44
N TRP A 261 -13.74 -14.20 13.29
CA TRP A 261 -14.54 -12.96 13.24
C TRP A 261 -15.98 -13.22 12.82
N ASP A 262 -16.89 -12.35 13.25
CA ASP A 262 -18.29 -12.36 12.89
C ASP A 262 -18.60 -11.32 11.81
N VAL A 263 -17.94 -10.15 11.84
CA VAL A 263 -18.06 -9.06 10.86
C VAL A 263 -16.69 -8.48 10.56
N CYS A 264 -16.41 -8.22 9.30
CA CYS A 264 -15.22 -7.50 8.87
C CYS A 264 -15.48 -6.00 8.75
N LEU A 265 -14.60 -5.21 9.35
CA LEU A 265 -14.68 -3.76 9.32
C LEU A 265 -13.67 -3.18 8.33
N MET A 266 -14.08 -2.11 7.63
CA MET A 266 -13.20 -1.26 6.84
C MET A 266 -13.41 0.21 7.23
N PRO A 267 -12.95 0.61 8.43
CA PRO A 267 -13.17 1.95 8.98
C PRO A 267 -12.10 2.91 8.47
N PHE A 268 -12.13 3.21 7.18
CA PHE A 268 -11.21 4.17 6.59
C PHE A 268 -11.68 5.59 6.81
N ALA A 269 -10.75 6.48 7.18
CA ALA A 269 -10.98 7.92 7.19
C ALA A 269 -11.21 8.41 5.77
N ILE A 270 -12.15 9.34 5.58
CA ILE A 270 -12.40 9.96 4.28
C ILE A 270 -11.52 11.21 4.18
N ASN A 271 -10.37 11.06 3.52
CA ASN A 271 -9.37 12.11 3.35
C ASN A 271 -8.62 11.97 2.01
N GLU A 272 -7.66 12.84 1.73
CA GLU A 272 -6.90 12.79 0.48
C GLU A 272 -6.13 11.47 0.30
N ALA A 273 -5.60 10.87 1.39
CA ALA A 273 -4.85 9.62 1.31
C ALA A 273 -5.73 8.41 0.98
N THR A 274 -7.05 8.49 1.26
CA THR A 274 -8.00 7.39 0.98
C THR A 274 -8.79 7.58 -0.31
N LYS A 275 -8.66 8.73 -0.96
CA LYS A 275 -9.41 9.10 -2.16
C LYS A 275 -9.19 8.15 -3.35
N PHE A 276 -7.99 7.56 -3.43
CA PHE A 276 -7.57 6.72 -4.56
C PHE A 276 -7.20 5.30 -4.15
N ILE A 277 -7.53 4.89 -2.91
CA ILE A 277 -7.20 3.53 -2.47
C ILE A 277 -8.16 2.50 -3.05
N SER A 278 -7.62 1.35 -3.45
CA SER A 278 -8.37 0.15 -3.84
C SER A 278 -7.97 -0.99 -2.90
N PRO A 279 -8.62 -1.10 -1.71
CA PRO A 279 -8.18 -2.02 -0.66
C PRO A 279 -8.32 -3.48 -1.06
N THR A 280 -7.25 -4.26 -0.96
CA THR A 280 -7.27 -5.73 -1.19
C THR A 280 -8.21 -6.43 -0.22
N LYS A 281 -8.32 -5.92 1.01
CA LYS A 281 -9.09 -6.50 2.11
C LYS A 281 -10.53 -6.83 1.77
N VAL A 282 -11.19 -6.00 0.94
CA VAL A 282 -12.58 -6.24 0.55
C VAL A 282 -12.75 -7.58 -0.14
N LEU A 283 -11.82 -7.95 -1.02
CA LEU A 283 -11.84 -9.24 -1.73
C LEU A 283 -11.38 -10.40 -0.84
N GLU A 284 -10.43 -10.14 0.05
CA GLU A 284 -9.94 -11.10 1.04
C GLU A 284 -11.05 -11.48 2.03
N TYR A 285 -11.82 -10.49 2.51
CA TYR A 285 -12.98 -10.70 3.37
C TYR A 285 -14.12 -11.42 2.64
N MET A 286 -14.34 -11.11 1.35
CA MET A 286 -15.29 -11.87 0.52
C MET A 286 -14.88 -13.32 0.33
N ALA A 287 -13.58 -13.60 0.16
CA ALA A 287 -13.07 -14.96 0.05
C ALA A 287 -13.21 -15.76 1.37
N ALA A 288 -13.23 -15.06 2.51
CA ALA A 288 -13.54 -15.63 3.82
C ALA A 288 -15.05 -15.72 4.10
N GLU A 289 -15.91 -15.26 3.18
CA GLU A 289 -17.37 -15.29 3.28
C GLU A 289 -17.94 -14.62 4.53
N LEU A 290 -17.32 -13.49 4.93
CA LEU A 290 -17.70 -12.71 6.11
C LEU A 290 -18.46 -11.45 5.71
N PRO A 291 -19.48 -11.03 6.48
CA PRO A 291 -20.13 -9.74 6.29
C PRO A 291 -19.12 -8.61 6.38
N ILE A 292 -19.25 -7.60 5.51
CA ILE A 292 -18.32 -6.48 5.41
C ILE A 292 -19.07 -5.17 5.59
N VAL A 293 -18.58 -4.33 6.50
CA VAL A 293 -19.06 -2.94 6.68
C VAL A 293 -17.89 -1.98 6.40
N SER A 294 -18.09 -1.05 5.49
CA SER A 294 -17.07 -0.10 5.05
C SER A 294 -17.57 1.35 5.12
N THR A 295 -16.65 2.28 5.36
CA THR A 295 -16.85 3.68 5.00
C THR A 295 -16.93 3.85 3.48
N PRO A 296 -17.45 4.98 2.93
CA PRO A 296 -17.70 5.16 1.50
C PRO A 296 -16.41 5.41 0.69
N ILE A 297 -15.49 4.44 0.72
CA ILE A 297 -14.32 4.44 -0.16
C ILE A 297 -14.79 4.19 -1.59
N ARG A 298 -14.47 5.11 -2.51
CA ARG A 298 -14.96 5.09 -3.89
C ARG A 298 -14.76 3.73 -4.59
N ASP A 299 -13.54 3.17 -4.49
CA ASP A 299 -13.19 1.89 -5.14
C ASP A 299 -13.71 0.66 -4.36
N VAL A 300 -14.45 0.88 -3.27
CA VAL A 300 -15.24 -0.15 -2.57
C VAL A 300 -16.73 0.07 -2.86
N GLU A 301 -17.23 1.28 -2.66
CA GLU A 301 -18.64 1.61 -2.81
C GLU A 301 -19.15 1.38 -4.23
N GLN A 302 -18.45 1.93 -5.25
CA GLN A 302 -18.92 1.84 -6.64
C GLN A 302 -18.98 0.39 -7.15
N PRO A 303 -17.94 -0.47 -6.99
CA PRO A 303 -18.00 -1.83 -7.50
C PRO A 303 -18.71 -2.82 -6.58
N TYR A 304 -18.79 -2.58 -5.26
CA TYR A 304 -19.15 -3.62 -4.28
C TYR A 304 -20.32 -3.28 -3.35
N SER A 305 -21.02 -2.15 -3.50
CA SER A 305 -22.19 -1.80 -2.66
C SER A 305 -23.33 -2.81 -2.70
N HIS A 306 -23.35 -3.71 -3.68
CA HIS A 306 -24.31 -4.81 -3.77
C HIS A 306 -23.96 -6.00 -2.85
N VAL A 307 -22.76 -6.04 -2.24
CA VAL A 307 -22.26 -7.07 -1.31
C VAL A 307 -21.64 -6.50 -0.04
N VAL A 308 -21.22 -5.24 -0.03
CA VAL A 308 -20.59 -4.55 1.10
C VAL A 308 -21.58 -3.50 1.61
N ALA A 309 -21.85 -3.51 2.91
CA ALA A 309 -22.64 -2.47 3.55
C ALA A 309 -21.79 -1.19 3.68
N ILE A 310 -22.30 -0.05 3.20
CA ILE A 310 -21.59 1.22 3.18
C ILE A 310 -22.25 2.18 4.15
N GLY A 311 -21.51 2.58 5.21
CA GLY A 311 -21.94 3.58 6.17
C GLY A 311 -21.31 4.94 5.88
N HIS A 312 -22.14 5.94 5.57
CA HIS A 312 -21.71 7.32 5.32
C HIS A 312 -21.60 8.13 6.62
N THR A 313 -22.22 7.68 7.68
CA THR A 313 -22.11 8.23 9.04
C THR A 313 -21.75 7.12 10.03
N ALA A 314 -21.34 7.51 11.23
CA ALA A 314 -21.06 6.54 12.28
C ALA A 314 -22.31 5.73 12.69
N GLU A 315 -23.47 6.40 12.70
CA GLU A 315 -24.75 5.79 13.04
C GLU A 315 -25.17 4.77 11.98
N GLU A 316 -25.01 5.08 10.69
CA GLU A 316 -25.25 4.12 9.59
C GLU A 316 -24.28 2.94 9.67
N PHE A 317 -22.99 3.22 9.96
CA PHE A 317 -21.98 2.18 10.08
C PHE A 317 -22.34 1.18 11.21
N VAL A 318 -22.73 1.71 12.39
CA VAL A 318 -23.19 0.90 13.54
C VAL A 318 -24.44 0.09 13.16
N ALA A 319 -25.44 0.73 12.54
CA ALA A 319 -26.66 0.03 12.11
C ALA A 319 -26.37 -1.10 11.11
N HIS A 320 -25.39 -0.91 10.22
CA HIS A 320 -24.95 -1.98 9.29
C HIS A 320 -24.25 -3.14 10.02
N VAL A 321 -23.48 -2.87 11.07
CA VAL A 321 -22.89 -3.93 11.91
C VAL A 321 -24.00 -4.71 12.62
N GLU A 322 -25.00 -4.02 13.22
CA GLU A 322 -26.15 -4.66 13.85
C GLU A 322 -26.92 -5.55 12.86
N ALA A 323 -27.18 -5.03 11.66
CA ALA A 323 -27.87 -5.79 10.61
C ALA A 323 -27.05 -7.02 10.16
N ALA A 324 -25.72 -6.89 10.06
CA ALA A 324 -24.83 -7.99 9.69
C ALA A 324 -24.83 -9.11 10.74
N LEU A 325 -24.83 -8.75 12.03
CA LEU A 325 -24.90 -9.71 13.15
C LEU A 325 -26.28 -10.37 13.29
N ALA A 326 -27.33 -9.74 12.79
CA ALA A 326 -28.71 -10.22 12.87
C ALA A 326 -29.16 -11.00 11.62
N GLN A 327 -28.28 -11.24 10.63
CA GLN A 327 -28.61 -11.96 9.39
C GLN A 327 -29.10 -13.38 9.70
N ASP A 328 -30.20 -13.76 9.08
CA ASP A 328 -30.64 -15.13 9.04
C ASP A 328 -29.86 -15.99 8.03
N GLU A 329 -30.10 -17.29 8.05
CA GLU A 329 -29.38 -18.24 7.17
C GLU A 329 -29.61 -17.94 5.67
N ALA A 330 -30.80 -17.51 5.27
CA ALA A 330 -31.12 -17.21 3.88
C ALA A 330 -30.41 -15.93 3.40
N GLN A 331 -30.36 -14.89 4.23
CA GLN A 331 -29.65 -13.65 3.98
C GLN A 331 -28.13 -13.90 3.88
N THR A 332 -27.59 -14.69 4.79
CA THR A 332 -26.17 -15.10 4.76
C THR A 332 -25.84 -15.89 3.49
N ALA A 333 -26.67 -16.86 3.11
CA ALA A 333 -26.46 -17.64 1.89
C ALA A 333 -26.48 -16.77 0.62
N GLU A 334 -27.38 -15.79 0.53
CA GLU A 334 -27.45 -14.86 -0.61
C GLU A 334 -26.25 -13.92 -0.64
N MET A 335 -25.80 -13.42 0.50
CA MET A 335 -24.59 -12.60 0.61
C MET A 335 -23.36 -13.41 0.14
N VAL A 336 -23.17 -14.62 0.63
CA VAL A 336 -22.07 -15.51 0.26
C VAL A 336 -22.09 -15.81 -1.25
N ARG A 337 -23.26 -16.09 -1.82
CA ARG A 337 -23.39 -16.30 -3.27
C ARG A 337 -22.87 -15.09 -4.06
N LYS A 338 -23.26 -13.88 -3.68
CA LYS A 338 -22.78 -12.64 -4.33
C LYS A 338 -21.28 -12.44 -4.16
N MET A 339 -20.73 -12.73 -2.99
CA MET A 339 -19.28 -12.65 -2.72
C MET A 339 -18.51 -13.62 -3.61
N ARG A 340 -18.96 -14.86 -3.73
CA ARG A 340 -18.35 -15.87 -4.61
C ARG A 340 -18.37 -15.42 -6.08
N ASP A 341 -19.47 -14.80 -6.54
CA ASP A 341 -19.57 -14.26 -7.90
C ASP A 341 -18.55 -13.13 -8.18
N VAL A 342 -18.21 -12.34 -7.17
CA VAL A 342 -17.17 -11.30 -7.25
C VAL A 342 -15.78 -11.94 -7.26
N VAL A 343 -15.49 -12.81 -6.29
CA VAL A 343 -14.18 -13.45 -6.13
C VAL A 343 -13.81 -14.30 -7.34
N ALA A 344 -14.77 -15.02 -7.94
CA ALA A 344 -14.55 -15.85 -9.14
C ALA A 344 -14.02 -15.05 -10.35
N LYS A 345 -14.25 -13.75 -10.40
CA LYS A 345 -13.82 -12.88 -11.51
C LYS A 345 -12.44 -12.26 -11.30
N THR A 346 -11.83 -12.46 -10.12
CA THR A 346 -10.55 -11.84 -9.77
C THR A 346 -9.55 -12.89 -9.28
N SER A 347 -8.31 -12.80 -9.75
CA SER A 347 -7.19 -13.56 -9.19
C SER A 347 -5.88 -12.87 -9.51
N TRP A 348 -4.92 -13.00 -8.62
CA TRP A 348 -3.57 -12.50 -8.87
C TRP A 348 -2.89 -13.20 -10.05
N GLU A 349 -3.23 -14.48 -10.31
CA GLU A 349 -2.78 -15.24 -11.48
C GLU A 349 -3.22 -14.57 -12.79
N ASN A 350 -4.52 -14.26 -12.90
CA ASN A 350 -5.06 -13.60 -14.08
C ASN A 350 -4.51 -12.18 -14.24
N THR A 351 -4.36 -11.45 -13.14
CA THR A 351 -3.77 -10.10 -13.15
C THR A 351 -2.33 -10.14 -13.65
N ALA A 352 -1.49 -11.01 -13.09
CA ALA A 352 -0.09 -11.15 -13.50
C ALA A 352 0.05 -11.64 -14.96
N ALA A 353 -0.81 -12.57 -15.39
CA ALA A 353 -0.82 -13.05 -16.78
C ALA A 353 -1.16 -11.92 -17.76
N ARG A 354 -2.20 -11.14 -17.51
CA ARG A 354 -2.59 -10.00 -18.36
C ARG A 354 -1.53 -8.90 -18.39
N MET A 355 -0.88 -8.62 -17.25
CA MET A 355 0.24 -7.67 -17.20
C MET A 355 1.42 -8.19 -18.02
N ARG A 356 1.75 -9.49 -17.92
CA ARG A 356 2.80 -10.10 -18.73
C ARG A 356 2.48 -10.00 -20.24
N ASP A 357 1.26 -10.33 -20.66
CA ASP A 357 0.85 -10.24 -22.05
C ASP A 357 1.01 -8.81 -22.61
N LEU A 358 0.70 -7.79 -21.81
CA LEU A 358 0.94 -6.39 -22.17
C LEU A 358 2.44 -6.07 -22.27
N ILE A 359 3.26 -6.55 -21.34
CA ILE A 359 4.71 -6.38 -21.37
C ILE A 359 5.29 -7.01 -22.65
N GLU A 360 4.89 -8.25 -22.97
CA GLU A 360 5.41 -9.00 -24.13
C GLU A 360 4.91 -8.43 -25.47
N SER A 361 3.72 -7.82 -25.50
CA SER A 361 3.13 -7.23 -26.72
C SER A 361 3.51 -5.77 -26.94
N THR A 362 4.03 -5.08 -25.91
CA THR A 362 4.37 -3.66 -26.03
C THR A 362 5.71 -3.49 -26.79
N THR A 363 5.65 -2.79 -27.92
CA THR A 363 6.87 -2.33 -28.59
C THR A 363 7.33 -1.04 -27.92
N PRO A 364 8.58 -0.97 -27.42
CA PRO A 364 9.10 0.24 -26.80
C PRO A 364 8.98 1.45 -27.74
N ALA A 365 8.40 2.53 -27.27
CA ALA A 365 8.14 3.72 -28.08
C ALA A 365 9.42 4.44 -28.52
N ARG A 366 10.55 4.19 -27.84
CA ARG A 366 11.88 4.77 -28.16
C ARG A 366 12.98 3.80 -27.80
N LYS A 367 13.97 3.63 -28.69
CA LYS A 367 15.33 3.30 -28.23
C LYS A 367 15.79 4.51 -27.43
N PHE A 368 16.07 4.32 -26.14
CA PHE A 368 16.47 5.40 -25.24
C PHE A 368 17.70 6.11 -25.83
N GLU A 369 17.50 7.25 -26.49
CA GLU A 369 18.52 8.27 -26.55
C GLU A 369 18.74 8.70 -25.09
N ARG A 370 19.98 8.57 -24.61
CA ARG A 370 20.40 8.90 -23.26
C ARG A 370 19.72 10.18 -22.81
N LEU A 371 18.83 10.10 -21.84
CA LEU A 371 18.42 11.27 -21.10
C LEU A 371 19.69 11.83 -20.46
N THR A 372 20.20 12.94 -20.99
CA THR A 372 21.43 13.56 -20.49
C THR A 372 21.14 14.05 -19.08
N ALA A 373 22.16 14.08 -18.22
CA ALA A 373 22.05 14.62 -16.86
C ALA A 373 21.42 16.05 -16.85
N SER A 374 21.54 16.79 -17.95
CA SER A 374 20.95 18.13 -18.13
C SER A 374 19.42 18.11 -18.31
N GLN A 375 18.81 17.00 -18.75
CA GLN A 375 17.35 16.85 -18.84
C GLN A 375 16.73 16.41 -17.52
N MET A 376 17.57 16.00 -16.57
CA MET A 376 17.18 15.64 -15.21
C MET A 376 17.57 16.69 -14.16
N SER A 377 18.47 17.65 -14.51
CA SER A 377 18.83 18.77 -13.65
C SER A 377 17.81 19.88 -13.81
N TYR A 378 17.23 20.28 -12.74
CA TYR A 378 16.20 21.26 -12.59
C TYR A 378 16.73 22.68 -12.66
N ASP A 379 16.16 23.45 -13.57
CA ASP A 379 16.12 24.92 -13.43
C ASP A 379 15.07 25.25 -12.35
N ALA A 380 15.53 25.72 -11.20
CA ALA A 380 14.71 26.02 -10.02
C ALA A 380 13.92 27.33 -10.17
N THR A 381 13.31 27.56 -11.32
CA THR A 381 12.33 28.64 -11.47
C THR A 381 10.95 28.10 -11.18
N PRO A 382 10.29 28.54 -10.10
CA PRO A 382 8.93 28.13 -9.83
C PRO A 382 8.03 28.63 -10.98
N PRO A 383 7.02 27.85 -11.42
CA PRO A 383 6.06 28.34 -12.40
C PRO A 383 5.39 29.60 -11.85
N THR A 384 5.46 30.68 -12.62
CA THR A 384 4.71 31.91 -12.34
C THR A 384 3.24 31.54 -12.20
N ALA A 385 2.68 31.86 -11.05
CA ALA A 385 1.26 31.67 -10.78
C ALA A 385 0.42 32.31 -11.90
N PRO A 386 -0.65 31.67 -12.38
CA PRO A 386 -1.54 32.28 -13.35
C PRO A 386 -2.10 33.59 -12.79
N ASN A 387 -2.00 34.62 -13.58
CA ASN A 387 -2.43 35.97 -13.28
C ASN A 387 -3.97 35.98 -13.06
N VAL A 388 -4.39 35.85 -11.79
CA VAL A 388 -5.81 35.95 -11.40
C VAL A 388 -6.09 37.41 -11.17
N ASN A 389 -6.86 37.98 -12.06
CA ASN A 389 -7.36 39.36 -12.00
C ASN A 389 -8.08 39.60 -10.66
N PRO A 390 -7.70 40.61 -9.84
CA PRO A 390 -8.30 40.82 -8.55
C PRO A 390 -9.70 41.42 -8.71
N LEU A 391 -10.74 40.64 -8.47
CA LEU A 391 -12.07 41.14 -8.20
C LEU A 391 -12.07 41.87 -6.85
N ARG A 392 -12.51 43.13 -6.89
CA ARG A 392 -12.65 44.06 -5.78
C ARG A 392 -13.35 43.41 -4.58
N THR A 393 -12.66 43.38 -3.46
CA THR A 393 -13.24 43.09 -2.17
C THR A 393 -13.17 44.31 -1.29
N THR A 394 -14.30 44.76 -0.83
CA THR A 394 -14.48 45.84 0.15
C THR A 394 -13.93 45.41 1.51
N ALA A 395 -13.17 46.32 2.11
CA ALA A 395 -12.52 46.16 3.39
C ALA A 395 -13.55 46.03 4.54
N ILE A 396 -13.39 45.03 5.38
CA ILE A 396 -13.89 45.01 6.76
C ILE A 396 -12.68 44.81 7.64
N THR A 397 -12.37 45.84 8.44
CA THR A 397 -11.32 45.85 9.45
C THR A 397 -11.73 45.05 10.66
N ALA A 398 -10.96 44.02 11.02
CA ALA A 398 -10.95 43.47 12.37
C ALA A 398 -9.50 43.14 12.77
N SER A 399 -9.13 43.65 13.91
CA SER A 399 -7.79 43.60 14.52
C SER A 399 -7.40 42.19 14.93
N ALA A 400 -6.16 41.77 14.60
CA ALA A 400 -5.54 40.52 15.05
C ALA A 400 -4.68 40.75 16.31
N PRO A 401 -4.63 39.80 17.24
CA PRO A 401 -3.58 39.78 18.27
C PRO A 401 -2.33 39.07 17.77
N LYS A 402 -1.19 39.64 18.15
CA LYS A 402 0.17 39.09 17.93
C LYS A 402 0.34 37.79 18.73
N VAL A 403 0.79 36.72 18.06
CA VAL A 403 1.37 35.53 18.73
C VAL A 403 2.72 35.23 18.07
N GLY A 404 3.69 34.95 18.93
CA GLY A 404 5.10 34.91 18.63
C GLY A 404 5.52 33.68 17.77
N SER A 405 6.67 33.87 17.13
CA SER A 405 7.42 32.88 16.36
C SER A 405 7.91 31.73 17.24
N VAL A 406 7.53 30.49 16.91
CA VAL A 406 8.23 29.28 17.36
C VAL A 406 8.71 28.55 16.11
N ILE A 407 10.03 28.46 15.99
CA ILE A 407 10.72 27.64 15.01
C ILE A 407 10.50 26.17 15.40
N GLY A 408 9.75 25.42 14.61
CA GLY A 408 9.51 23.99 14.80
C GLY A 408 10.11 23.17 13.68
N GLY A 409 11.06 22.30 14.03
CA GLY A 409 11.86 21.50 13.14
C GLY A 409 11.06 20.45 12.36
N ALA A 410 11.62 20.06 11.23
CA ALA A 410 11.17 18.98 10.36
C ALA A 410 11.08 17.64 11.14
N ALA A 411 9.88 17.10 11.26
CA ALA A 411 9.67 15.76 11.78
C ALA A 411 10.10 14.73 10.73
N ALA A 412 11.21 14.05 11.01
CA ALA A 412 11.75 12.97 10.20
C ALA A 412 10.83 11.74 10.25
N TYR A 413 10.72 11.05 9.12
CA TYR A 413 10.16 9.70 9.02
C TYR A 413 11.00 8.74 9.88
N GLN A 414 10.58 8.47 11.10
CA GLN A 414 11.15 7.40 11.89
C GLN A 414 10.28 6.14 11.74
N VAL A 415 10.81 5.17 10.99
CA VAL A 415 10.44 3.77 11.21
C VAL A 415 11.21 3.37 12.48
N ALA A 416 10.50 3.14 13.57
CA ALA A 416 11.11 2.61 14.78
C ALA A 416 11.81 1.29 14.47
N PRO A 417 13.03 1.05 15.01
CA PRO A 417 13.67 -0.24 14.84
C PRO A 417 12.80 -1.31 15.50
N ALA A 418 12.60 -2.42 14.80
CA ALA A 418 11.96 -3.61 15.34
C ALA A 418 12.69 -4.01 16.62
N VAL A 419 12.00 -3.96 17.75
CA VAL A 419 12.48 -4.53 19.01
C VAL A 419 12.54 -6.03 18.79
N ALA A 420 13.75 -6.58 18.68
CA ALA A 420 14.00 -8.01 18.67
C ALA A 420 13.53 -8.54 20.03
N ALA A 421 12.42 -9.25 20.06
CA ALA A 421 12.02 -10.06 21.19
C ALA A 421 13.06 -11.18 21.33
N ALA A 422 13.86 -11.13 22.39
CA ALA A 422 14.76 -12.19 22.76
C ALA A 422 13.95 -13.46 23.08
N ALA A 423 14.07 -14.45 22.23
CA ALA A 423 13.59 -15.79 22.51
C ALA A 423 14.43 -16.37 23.66
N ALA A 424 13.81 -16.50 24.82
CA ALA A 424 14.38 -17.25 25.94
C ALA A 424 14.42 -18.73 25.55
N GLN A 425 15.63 -19.31 25.43
CA GLN A 425 15.83 -20.74 25.33
C GLN A 425 15.46 -21.38 26.67
N PRO A 426 14.73 -22.50 26.71
CA PRO A 426 14.59 -23.29 27.91
C PRO A 426 15.90 -24.06 28.18
N ALA A 427 16.42 -23.93 29.40
CA ALA A 427 17.57 -24.65 29.90
C ALA A 427 17.30 -26.15 29.85
N ALA A 428 18.22 -26.91 29.23
CA ALA A 428 18.29 -28.34 29.33
C ALA A 428 18.62 -28.73 30.79
N LYS A 429 17.76 -29.55 31.40
CA LYS A 429 18.12 -30.32 32.60
C LYS A 429 18.83 -31.59 32.16
N ALA A 430 20.07 -31.73 32.65
CA ALA A 430 20.76 -32.98 32.68
C ALA A 430 20.16 -33.83 33.81
N GLU A 431 19.74 -35.04 33.47
CA GLU A 431 20.04 -36.34 34.09
C GLU A 431 19.48 -37.43 33.19
#